data_dbf68dada35664230376c2d7158301f4
#
_entry.id   dbf68dada35664230376c2d7158301f4
#
_cell.length_a   1.000
_cell.length_b   1.000
_cell.length_c   1.000
_cell.angle_alpha   90.00
_cell.angle_beta   90.00
_cell.angle_gamma   90.00
#
_symmetry.space_group_name_H-M   'P 1'
#
loop_
_entity.id
_entity.type
_entity.pdbx_description
1 polymer ?
#
loop_
_entity_poly.entity_id
_entity_poly.type
_entity_poly.pdbx_seq_one_letter_code
_entity_poly.pdbx_strand_id
1 'polypeptide(L)'
;MCGCFGVKRHGYGGGLALLWNSSVALHIQSYSNHHIDVNVLHEDGMRWRVTGFYGHPKSAMRVHSWALLRQLHRSRSMPWSVMGNFNEITSLDEQWGRGDRSLVQMEGFREVLSEVSLLDLGYFGLDFTWSNRCRNGALVHVRLNRCVTNEDWMLLFPHARVLHVVVVALDHMGLLTDLNPPQLPSSGSRKKRFRFEHMWVHEMGYKEAIQAAWDFSFSSSPMYIVAQKIKQCRVHLLQWSKTQLRFTPQLIESKKA
;
A
#
# COMPACT_ATOMS: atom_id res chain seq x y z
N MET A 1 -28.04 -12.51 4.89
CA MET A 1 -27.19 -13.23 5.89
C MET A 1 -25.73 -13.06 5.50
N CYS A 2 -24.82 -13.02 6.46
CA CYS A 2 -23.39 -12.96 6.16
C CYS A 2 -22.75 -14.28 6.54
N GLY A 3 -21.84 -14.78 5.70
CA GLY A 3 -21.01 -15.93 6.03
C GLY A 3 -19.80 -15.48 6.85
N CYS A 4 -19.31 -16.35 7.72
CA CYS A 4 -18.07 -16.12 8.45
C CYS A 4 -17.29 -17.42 8.63
N PHE A 5 -15.96 -17.30 8.62
CA PHE A 5 -15.03 -18.37 8.92
C PHE A 5 -13.85 -17.82 9.72
N GLY A 6 -13.46 -18.52 10.77
CA GLY A 6 -12.38 -18.07 11.64
C GLY A 6 -11.35 -19.16 11.93
N VAL A 7 -10.08 -18.77 11.87
CA VAL A 7 -8.96 -19.59 12.34
C VAL A 7 -8.54 -19.07 13.70
N LYS A 8 -8.59 -19.95 14.70
CA LYS A 8 -8.23 -19.59 16.08
C LYS A 8 -6.77 -19.18 16.16
N ARG A 9 -6.51 -18.11 16.94
CA ARG A 9 -5.12 -17.71 17.24
C ARG A 9 -4.43 -18.75 18.10
N HIS A 10 -3.13 -18.87 17.92
CA HIS A 10 -2.25 -19.68 18.77
C HIS A 10 -1.32 -18.72 19.56
N GLY A 11 -1.41 -18.72 20.88
CA GLY A 11 -0.63 -17.79 21.72
C GLY A 11 -1.09 -16.33 21.61
N TYR A 12 -0.14 -15.39 21.61
CA TYR A 12 -0.40 -13.95 21.61
C TYR A 12 -0.55 -13.34 20.21
N GLY A 13 -0.26 -14.06 19.16
CA GLY A 13 -0.33 -13.57 17.78
C GLY A 13 -1.15 -14.48 16.87
N GLY A 14 -1.53 -13.93 15.73
CA GLY A 14 -2.29 -14.66 14.71
C GLY A 14 -3.80 -14.64 14.97
N GLY A 15 -4.49 -15.55 14.29
CA GLY A 15 -5.93 -15.55 14.16
C GLY A 15 -6.35 -14.81 12.89
N LEU A 16 -7.11 -15.51 12.04
CA LEU A 16 -7.61 -14.98 10.80
C LEU A 16 -9.13 -15.12 10.79
N ALA A 17 -9.80 -14.13 10.24
CA ALA A 17 -11.23 -14.19 10.03
C ALA A 17 -11.56 -13.81 8.59
N LEU A 18 -12.45 -14.56 7.98
CA LEU A 18 -13.04 -14.27 6.69
C LEU A 18 -14.54 -14.02 6.90
N LEU A 19 -15.00 -12.86 6.43
CA LEU A 19 -16.41 -12.50 6.46
C LEU A 19 -16.83 -12.15 5.03
N TRP A 20 -18.00 -12.59 4.62
CA TRP A 20 -18.51 -12.31 3.27
C TRP A 20 -20.01 -12.12 3.25
N ASN A 21 -20.46 -11.37 2.27
CA ASN A 21 -21.89 -11.20 2.03
C ASN A 21 -22.44 -12.48 1.38
N SER A 22 -23.66 -12.86 1.71
CA SER A 22 -24.35 -14.02 1.14
C SER A 22 -24.56 -13.98 -0.38
N SER A 23 -24.42 -12.80 -0.99
CA SER A 23 -24.41 -12.64 -2.46
C SER A 23 -23.11 -13.15 -3.11
N VAL A 24 -22.07 -13.41 -2.31
CA VAL A 24 -20.78 -13.91 -2.81
C VAL A 24 -20.69 -15.42 -2.59
N ALA A 25 -20.68 -16.19 -3.66
CA ALA A 25 -20.42 -17.62 -3.58
C ALA A 25 -18.90 -17.84 -3.44
N LEU A 26 -18.49 -18.46 -2.33
CA LEU A 26 -17.10 -18.82 -2.11
C LEU A 26 -16.96 -20.22 -1.50
N HIS A 27 -15.82 -20.83 -1.78
CA HIS A 27 -15.44 -22.13 -1.22
C HIS A 27 -14.07 -22.05 -0.58
N ILE A 28 -13.98 -22.35 0.71
CA ILE A 28 -12.70 -22.43 1.43
C ILE A 28 -11.94 -23.65 0.93
N GLN A 29 -10.71 -23.44 0.51
CA GLN A 29 -9.86 -24.47 -0.07
C GLN A 29 -8.85 -25.00 0.95
N SER A 30 -8.21 -24.08 1.67
CA SER A 30 -7.25 -24.41 2.73
C SER A 30 -7.14 -23.24 3.71
N TYR A 31 -6.64 -23.54 4.88
CA TYR A 31 -6.38 -22.54 5.91
C TYR A 31 -5.32 -22.99 6.89
N SER A 32 -4.68 -22.04 7.53
CA SER A 32 -3.75 -22.22 8.65
C SER A 32 -3.70 -20.95 9.49
N ASN A 33 -2.86 -20.88 10.50
CA ASN A 33 -2.63 -19.67 11.26
C ASN A 33 -2.04 -18.52 10.41
N HIS A 34 -1.64 -18.81 9.17
CA HIS A 34 -0.95 -17.89 8.26
C HIS A 34 -1.70 -17.61 6.96
N HIS A 35 -2.80 -18.31 6.69
CA HIS A 35 -3.61 -18.05 5.50
C HIS A 35 -5.04 -18.57 5.63
N ILE A 36 -5.93 -17.95 4.86
CA ILE A 36 -7.23 -18.50 4.46
C ILE A 36 -7.29 -18.38 2.94
N ASP A 37 -7.44 -19.49 2.26
CA ASP A 37 -7.46 -19.61 0.81
C ASP A 37 -8.85 -19.99 0.32
N VAL A 38 -9.41 -19.20 -0.59
CA VAL A 38 -10.77 -19.36 -1.07
C VAL A 38 -10.86 -19.24 -2.58
N ASN A 39 -11.74 -20.00 -3.18
CA ASN A 39 -12.23 -19.76 -4.53
C ASN A 39 -13.50 -18.93 -4.45
N VAL A 40 -13.57 -17.88 -5.23
CA VAL A 40 -14.73 -17.03 -5.43
C VAL A 40 -15.37 -17.37 -6.76
N LEU A 41 -16.67 -17.54 -6.75
CA LEU A 41 -17.51 -17.73 -7.94
C LEU A 41 -18.45 -16.55 -8.06
N HIS A 42 -18.30 -15.80 -9.14
CA HIS A 42 -19.20 -14.73 -9.50
C HIS A 42 -20.46 -15.26 -10.22
N GLU A 43 -21.54 -14.51 -10.17
CA GLU A 43 -22.83 -14.90 -10.77
C GLU A 43 -22.76 -15.15 -12.29
N ASP A 44 -21.85 -14.48 -12.99
CA ASP A 44 -21.57 -14.68 -14.43
C ASP A 44 -20.71 -15.91 -14.75
N GLY A 45 -20.39 -16.72 -13.75
CA GLY A 45 -19.56 -17.92 -13.90
C GLY A 45 -18.04 -17.67 -13.79
N MET A 46 -17.62 -16.41 -13.63
CA MET A 46 -16.23 -16.04 -13.44
C MET A 46 -15.68 -16.59 -12.14
N ARG A 47 -14.48 -17.18 -12.18
CA ARG A 47 -13.84 -17.79 -11.00
C ARG A 47 -12.45 -17.24 -10.80
N TRP A 48 -12.14 -16.88 -9.55
CA TRP A 48 -10.78 -16.52 -9.15
C TRP A 48 -10.50 -16.96 -7.72
N ARG A 49 -9.27 -16.92 -7.35
CA ARG A 49 -8.77 -17.33 -6.06
C ARG A 49 -8.31 -16.12 -5.25
N VAL A 50 -8.65 -16.09 -3.98
CA VAL A 50 -8.20 -15.08 -3.03
C VAL A 50 -7.57 -15.77 -1.84
N THR A 51 -6.37 -15.36 -1.49
CA THR A 51 -5.70 -15.81 -0.27
C THR A 51 -5.50 -14.62 0.67
N GLY A 52 -6.16 -14.67 1.84
CA GLY A 52 -5.80 -13.82 2.98
C GLY A 52 -4.51 -14.34 3.60
N PHE A 53 -3.47 -13.52 3.66
CA PHE A 53 -2.12 -13.96 4.04
C PHE A 53 -1.58 -13.18 5.25
N TYR A 54 -0.98 -13.93 6.18
CA TYR A 54 -0.27 -13.39 7.33
C TYR A 54 1.14 -13.98 7.41
N GLY A 55 2.11 -13.23 6.92
CA GLY A 55 3.53 -13.56 6.98
C GLY A 55 4.05 -13.63 8.42
N HIS A 56 5.07 -14.44 8.63
CA HIS A 56 5.61 -14.61 9.97
C HIS A 56 6.26 -13.32 10.48
N PRO A 57 5.91 -12.80 11.68
CA PRO A 57 6.44 -11.53 12.20
C PRO A 57 7.95 -11.60 12.53
N LYS A 58 8.42 -12.79 12.99
CA LYS A 58 9.85 -13.00 13.28
C LYS A 58 10.62 -13.23 11.99
N SER A 59 11.66 -12.43 11.74
CA SER A 59 12.46 -12.49 10.51
C SER A 59 13.05 -13.87 10.22
N ALA A 60 13.59 -14.55 11.22
CA ALA A 60 14.14 -15.91 11.07
C ALA A 60 13.12 -16.96 10.62
N MET A 61 11.82 -16.71 10.82
CA MET A 61 10.74 -17.64 10.49
C MET A 61 10.04 -17.30 9.16
N ARG A 62 10.41 -16.21 8.49
CA ARG A 62 9.77 -15.80 7.22
C ARG A 62 9.99 -16.79 6.09
N VAL A 63 11.05 -17.60 6.15
CA VAL A 63 11.27 -18.71 5.23
C VAL A 63 10.07 -19.67 5.16
N HIS A 64 9.35 -19.86 6.26
CA HIS A 64 8.11 -20.66 6.26
C HIS A 64 6.96 -19.97 5.53
N SER A 65 6.91 -18.62 5.59
CA SER A 65 5.96 -17.84 4.80
C SER A 65 6.24 -17.95 3.30
N TRP A 66 7.52 -17.94 2.91
CA TRP A 66 7.93 -18.17 1.51
C TRP A 66 7.59 -19.57 1.04
N ALA A 67 7.84 -20.58 1.89
CA ALA A 67 7.48 -21.98 1.59
C ALA A 67 5.96 -22.15 1.42
N LEU A 68 5.16 -21.47 2.26
CA LEU A 68 3.70 -21.49 2.14
C LEU A 68 3.22 -20.87 0.81
N LEU A 69 3.78 -19.73 0.38
CA LEU A 69 3.43 -19.14 -0.92
C LEU A 69 3.73 -20.09 -2.08
N ARG A 70 4.90 -20.76 -2.06
CA ARG A 70 5.26 -21.80 -3.05
C ARG A 70 4.29 -22.97 -3.04
N GLN A 71 3.90 -23.43 -1.87
CA GLN A 71 2.93 -24.53 -1.73
C GLN A 71 1.56 -24.13 -2.29
N LEU A 72 1.09 -22.93 -1.97
CA LEU A 72 -0.18 -22.40 -2.47
C LEU A 72 -0.16 -22.22 -4.00
N HIS A 73 0.96 -21.76 -4.56
CA HIS A 73 1.14 -21.63 -6.01
C HIS A 73 1.02 -22.98 -6.73
N ARG A 74 1.70 -24.02 -6.22
CA ARG A 74 1.71 -25.37 -6.83
C ARG A 74 0.35 -26.06 -6.76
N SER A 75 -0.50 -25.66 -5.84
CA SER A 75 -1.78 -26.35 -5.61
C SER A 75 -2.79 -26.13 -6.72
N ARG A 76 -2.73 -25.00 -7.45
CA ARG A 76 -3.74 -24.64 -8.46
C ARG A 76 -3.23 -23.56 -9.42
N SER A 77 -3.60 -23.70 -10.69
CA SER A 77 -3.44 -22.68 -11.72
C SER A 77 -4.80 -22.02 -11.96
N MET A 78 -4.97 -20.77 -11.55
CA MET A 78 -6.16 -19.94 -11.83
C MET A 78 -5.85 -18.48 -11.50
N PRO A 79 -6.68 -17.52 -11.93
CA PRO A 79 -6.55 -16.12 -11.53
C PRO A 79 -6.46 -16.01 -10.01
N TRP A 80 -5.36 -15.47 -9.49
CA TRP A 80 -5.03 -15.53 -8.07
C TRP A 80 -4.56 -14.19 -7.53
N SER A 81 -5.17 -13.77 -6.41
CA SER A 81 -4.72 -12.65 -5.60
C SER A 81 -4.37 -13.09 -4.19
N VAL A 82 -3.29 -12.55 -3.65
CA VAL A 82 -2.86 -12.73 -2.26
C VAL A 82 -2.80 -11.36 -1.61
N MET A 83 -3.52 -11.19 -0.52
CA MET A 83 -3.58 -9.92 0.17
C MET A 83 -3.42 -10.08 1.68
N GLY A 84 -2.78 -9.11 2.30
CA GLY A 84 -2.59 -9.10 3.75
C GLY A 84 -1.24 -8.56 4.18
N ASN A 85 -0.84 -8.95 5.40
CA ASN A 85 0.43 -8.54 5.99
C ASN A 85 1.52 -9.58 5.68
N PHE A 86 2.47 -9.21 4.82
CA PHE A 86 3.61 -10.08 4.48
C PHE A 86 4.75 -10.02 5.49
N ASN A 87 4.73 -9.03 6.40
CA ASN A 87 5.78 -8.76 7.38
C ASN A 87 7.17 -8.52 6.79
N GLU A 88 7.27 -8.32 5.46
CA GLU A 88 8.51 -7.99 4.75
C GLU A 88 8.26 -6.91 3.70
N ILE A 89 9.35 -6.22 3.34
CA ILE A 89 9.40 -5.17 2.32
C ILE A 89 10.15 -5.68 1.09
N THR A 90 9.90 -5.06 -0.06
CA THR A 90 10.60 -5.37 -1.31
C THR A 90 11.75 -4.42 -1.60
N SER A 91 11.75 -3.24 -1.00
CA SER A 91 12.79 -2.21 -1.16
C SER A 91 12.88 -1.31 0.08
N LEU A 92 14.00 -0.61 0.25
CA LEU A 92 14.25 0.23 1.42
C LEU A 92 13.38 1.48 1.48
N ASP A 93 12.87 1.97 0.38
CA ASP A 93 11.93 3.09 0.31
C ASP A 93 10.53 2.76 0.88
N GLU A 94 10.25 1.48 1.09
CA GLU A 94 9.06 1.02 1.81
C GLU A 94 9.19 1.12 3.35
N GLN A 95 10.30 1.67 3.85
CA GLN A 95 10.53 1.93 5.26
C GLN A 95 11.00 3.38 5.48
N TRP A 96 10.44 4.03 6.49
CA TRP A 96 10.90 5.30 7.02
C TRP A 96 11.25 5.16 8.50
N GLY A 97 12.32 5.85 8.92
CA GLY A 97 12.83 5.80 10.30
C GLY A 97 14.00 4.82 10.45
N ARG A 98 14.53 4.73 11.68
CA ARG A 98 15.65 3.83 11.99
C ARG A 98 15.16 2.40 12.12
N GLY A 99 15.86 1.48 11.50
CA GLY A 99 15.63 0.03 11.59
C GLY A 99 16.41 -0.66 10.49
N ASP A 100 17.28 -1.58 10.87
CA ASP A 100 18.04 -2.36 9.90
C ASP A 100 17.16 -3.46 9.33
N ARG A 101 16.86 -3.35 8.04
CA ARG A 101 16.24 -4.44 7.28
C ARG A 101 17.33 -5.24 6.57
N SER A 102 17.26 -6.54 6.69
CA SER A 102 18.17 -7.44 6.02
C SER A 102 17.95 -7.42 4.51
N LEU A 103 18.95 -7.02 3.73
CA LEU A 103 18.91 -7.08 2.27
C LEU A 103 18.62 -8.50 1.77
N VAL A 104 19.23 -9.52 2.43
CA VAL A 104 19.00 -10.93 2.10
C VAL A 104 17.53 -11.33 2.27
N GLN A 105 16.85 -10.81 3.29
CA GLN A 105 15.43 -11.12 3.50
C GLN A 105 14.54 -10.44 2.45
N MET A 106 14.84 -9.19 2.10
CA MET A 106 14.14 -8.50 1.02
C MET A 106 14.34 -9.20 -0.32
N GLU A 107 15.56 -9.67 -0.59
CA GLU A 107 15.89 -10.41 -1.80
C GLU A 107 15.13 -11.74 -1.85
N GLY A 108 15.17 -12.54 -0.79
CA GLY A 108 14.39 -13.77 -0.69
C GLY A 108 12.87 -13.55 -0.83
N PHE A 109 12.36 -12.39 -0.39
CA PHE A 109 10.95 -12.05 -0.62
C PHE A 109 10.67 -11.72 -2.09
N ARG A 110 11.54 -10.94 -2.76
CA ARG A 110 11.42 -10.68 -4.21
C ARG A 110 11.52 -11.96 -5.04
N GLU A 111 12.48 -12.82 -4.68
CA GLU A 111 12.66 -14.11 -5.34
C GLU A 111 11.41 -14.97 -5.27
N VAL A 112 10.81 -15.14 -4.08
CA VAL A 112 9.59 -15.95 -3.96
C VAL A 112 8.43 -15.35 -4.73
N LEU A 113 8.24 -14.02 -4.71
CA LEU A 113 7.19 -13.38 -5.52
C LEU A 113 7.39 -13.64 -7.02
N SER A 114 8.63 -13.57 -7.49
CA SER A 114 9.00 -13.90 -8.88
C SER A 114 8.74 -15.36 -9.21
N GLU A 115 9.20 -16.29 -8.36
CA GLU A 115 9.01 -17.75 -8.54
C GLU A 115 7.54 -18.15 -8.63
N VAL A 116 6.68 -17.51 -7.83
CA VAL A 116 5.23 -17.79 -7.83
C VAL A 116 4.45 -16.86 -8.77
N SER A 117 5.17 -16.09 -9.60
CA SER A 117 4.59 -15.18 -10.60
C SER A 117 3.56 -14.21 -10.03
N LEU A 118 3.83 -13.67 -8.84
CA LEU A 118 2.98 -12.68 -8.18
C LEU A 118 3.59 -11.28 -8.30
N LEU A 119 2.82 -10.36 -8.85
CA LEU A 119 3.17 -8.96 -9.04
C LEU A 119 2.41 -8.08 -8.05
N ASP A 120 3.08 -7.10 -7.46
CA ASP A 120 2.45 -6.12 -6.58
C ASP A 120 1.57 -5.17 -7.42
N LEU A 121 0.30 -5.05 -7.07
CA LEU A 121 -0.64 -4.12 -7.74
C LEU A 121 -0.34 -2.64 -7.45
N GLY A 122 0.61 -2.36 -6.57
CA GLY A 122 0.81 -1.02 -6.06
C GLY A 122 -0.35 -0.59 -5.15
N TYR A 123 -0.45 0.71 -4.89
CA TYR A 123 -1.46 1.23 -3.97
C TYR A 123 -1.79 2.69 -4.24
N PHE A 124 -2.91 3.12 -3.67
CA PHE A 124 -3.33 4.51 -3.55
C PHE A 124 -3.48 4.86 -2.05
N GLY A 125 -3.09 6.05 -1.66
CA GLY A 125 -3.19 6.50 -0.27
C GLY A 125 -1.82 6.75 0.36
N LEU A 126 -1.67 6.42 1.64
CA LEU A 126 -0.44 6.61 2.40
C LEU A 126 0.60 5.54 2.04
N ASP A 127 1.88 5.91 2.06
CA ASP A 127 2.96 5.03 1.61
C ASP A 127 3.19 3.83 2.56
N PHE A 128 2.95 4.00 3.85
CA PHE A 128 3.22 2.99 4.86
C PHE A 128 1.94 2.41 5.43
N THR A 129 1.93 1.11 5.69
CA THR A 129 0.77 0.40 6.21
C THR A 129 0.89 0.02 7.68
N TRP A 130 2.05 0.23 8.29
CA TRP A 130 2.31 -0.05 9.70
C TRP A 130 3.20 1.02 10.34
N SER A 131 2.98 1.24 11.64
CA SER A 131 3.83 2.10 12.46
C SER A 131 3.99 1.51 13.85
N ASN A 132 5.20 1.60 14.41
CA ASN A 132 5.48 1.16 15.78
C ASN A 132 4.83 2.05 16.87
N ARG A 133 4.23 3.19 16.49
CA ARG A 133 3.59 4.17 17.41
C ARG A 133 4.41 4.52 18.66
N CYS A 134 5.72 4.41 18.55
CA CYS A 134 6.61 4.64 19.69
C CYS A 134 6.54 6.09 20.15
N ARG A 135 6.12 6.34 21.41
CA ARG A 135 6.03 7.69 21.98
C ARG A 135 7.38 8.21 22.46
N ASN A 136 8.29 7.33 22.89
CA ASN A 136 9.58 7.68 23.52
C ASN A 136 10.79 7.04 22.81
N GLY A 137 10.69 6.65 21.55
CA GLY A 137 11.75 6.03 20.78
C GLY A 137 11.73 6.46 19.31
N ALA A 138 12.59 5.86 18.51
CA ALA A 138 12.60 6.13 17.09
C ALA A 138 11.29 5.66 16.43
N LEU A 139 10.57 6.59 15.82
CA LEU A 139 9.38 6.29 15.04
C LEU A 139 9.78 5.56 13.77
N VAL A 140 9.08 4.48 13.47
CA VAL A 140 9.31 3.66 12.26
C VAL A 140 7.97 3.44 11.56
N HIS A 141 7.96 3.66 10.26
CA HIS A 141 6.84 3.38 9.37
C HIS A 141 7.28 2.39 8.31
N VAL A 142 6.46 1.39 8.00
CA VAL A 142 6.79 0.33 7.04
C VAL A 142 5.57 -0.06 6.21
N ARG A 143 5.77 -0.35 4.93
CA ARG A 143 4.75 -0.95 4.07
C ARG A 143 4.79 -2.48 4.18
N LEU A 144 4.06 -3.04 5.11
CA LEU A 144 4.00 -4.51 5.36
C LEU A 144 2.79 -5.17 4.70
N ASN A 145 1.70 -4.42 4.52
CA ASN A 145 0.50 -4.91 3.89
C ASN A 145 0.53 -4.62 2.39
N ARG A 146 0.18 -5.61 1.58
CA ARG A 146 0.10 -5.47 0.12
C ARG A 146 -0.90 -6.44 -0.50
N CYS A 147 -1.28 -6.18 -1.73
CA CYS A 147 -2.02 -7.08 -2.58
C CYS A 147 -1.14 -7.43 -3.80
N VAL A 148 -0.85 -8.70 -3.97
CA VAL A 148 -0.09 -9.23 -5.11
C VAL A 148 -0.95 -10.19 -5.91
N THR A 149 -0.77 -10.24 -7.23
CA THR A 149 -1.63 -11.00 -8.13
C THR A 149 -0.81 -11.65 -9.24
N ASN A 150 -1.31 -12.75 -9.80
CA ASN A 150 -0.76 -13.28 -11.04
C ASN A 150 -1.34 -12.55 -12.26
N GLU A 151 -0.75 -12.80 -13.43
CA GLU A 151 -1.14 -12.19 -14.70
C GLU A 151 -2.60 -12.48 -15.06
N ASP A 152 -3.06 -13.72 -14.91
CA ASP A 152 -4.44 -14.12 -15.20
C ASP A 152 -5.46 -13.28 -14.41
N TRP A 153 -5.14 -12.98 -13.15
CA TRP A 153 -5.99 -12.12 -12.31
C TRP A 153 -5.98 -10.66 -12.80
N MET A 154 -4.82 -10.15 -13.23
CA MET A 154 -4.71 -8.80 -13.79
C MET A 154 -5.47 -8.67 -15.11
N LEU A 155 -5.48 -9.70 -15.92
CA LEU A 155 -6.30 -9.75 -17.16
C LEU A 155 -7.80 -9.77 -16.83
N LEU A 156 -8.18 -10.47 -15.76
CA LEU A 156 -9.56 -10.54 -15.31
C LEU A 156 -10.06 -9.20 -14.74
N PHE A 157 -9.18 -8.47 -14.04
CA PHE A 157 -9.49 -7.19 -13.41
C PHE A 157 -8.50 -6.08 -13.80
N PRO A 158 -8.50 -5.64 -15.07
CA PRO A 158 -7.47 -4.73 -15.60
C PRO A 158 -7.52 -3.32 -14.98
N HIS A 159 -8.62 -2.97 -14.34
CA HIS A 159 -8.80 -1.67 -13.70
C HIS A 159 -8.72 -1.73 -12.17
N ALA A 160 -8.48 -2.90 -11.62
CA ALA A 160 -8.41 -3.07 -10.17
C ALA A 160 -7.37 -2.15 -9.53
N ARG A 161 -7.68 -1.69 -8.33
CA ARG A 161 -6.78 -0.82 -7.56
C ARG A 161 -6.84 -1.17 -6.08
N VAL A 162 -5.74 -0.95 -5.39
CA VAL A 162 -5.62 -1.13 -3.95
C VAL A 162 -5.53 0.23 -3.27
N LEU A 163 -6.32 0.43 -2.23
CA LEU A 163 -6.28 1.64 -1.41
C LEU A 163 -5.80 1.27 0.00
N HIS A 164 -4.88 2.05 0.54
CA HIS A 164 -4.53 2.00 1.95
C HIS A 164 -5.57 2.81 2.74
N VAL A 165 -6.30 2.14 3.62
CA VAL A 165 -7.38 2.73 4.40
C VAL A 165 -6.96 2.83 5.85
N VAL A 166 -7.08 4.04 6.42
CA VAL A 166 -6.79 4.27 7.84
C VAL A 166 -7.86 3.57 8.67
N VAL A 167 -7.44 2.67 9.55
CA VAL A 167 -8.29 2.02 10.54
C VAL A 167 -7.96 2.60 11.91
N VAL A 168 -8.92 3.30 12.50
CA VAL A 168 -8.75 3.92 13.83
C VAL A 168 -8.53 2.82 14.87
N ALA A 169 -7.58 3.03 15.76
CA ALA A 169 -7.17 2.12 16.83
C ALA A 169 -6.30 0.90 16.44
N LEU A 170 -6.05 0.65 15.16
CA LEU A 170 -5.08 -0.37 14.74
C LEU A 170 -3.72 0.26 14.39
N ASP A 171 -2.64 -0.49 14.59
CA ASP A 171 -1.28 -0.13 14.20
C ASP A 171 -1.01 -0.44 12.71
N HIS A 172 -1.88 -1.22 12.08
CA HIS A 172 -1.91 -1.48 10.66
C HIS A 172 -3.03 -0.74 9.94
N MET A 173 -2.80 -0.36 8.69
CA MET A 173 -3.83 0.10 7.76
C MET A 173 -4.57 -1.07 7.14
N GLY A 174 -5.85 -0.87 6.82
CA GLY A 174 -6.61 -1.77 5.97
C GLY A 174 -6.18 -1.68 4.50
N LEU A 175 -6.37 -2.78 3.77
CA LEU A 175 -6.31 -2.82 2.32
C LEU A 175 -7.74 -2.91 1.77
N LEU A 176 -8.12 -2.00 0.90
CA LEU A 176 -9.35 -2.10 0.12
C LEU A 176 -8.98 -2.33 -1.34
N THR A 177 -9.30 -3.52 -1.84
CA THR A 177 -9.14 -3.84 -3.27
C THR A 177 -10.48 -3.61 -3.98
N ASP A 178 -10.52 -2.59 -4.83
CA ASP A 178 -11.66 -2.27 -5.68
C ASP A 178 -11.43 -2.91 -7.04
N LEU A 179 -12.22 -3.92 -7.38
CA LEU A 179 -12.05 -4.72 -8.60
C LEU A 179 -12.51 -3.98 -9.86
N ASN A 180 -13.51 -3.13 -9.72
CA ASN A 180 -14.08 -2.37 -10.83
C ASN A 180 -14.35 -0.93 -10.41
N PRO A 181 -13.28 -0.14 -10.18
CA PRO A 181 -13.44 1.25 -9.79
C PRO A 181 -14.18 2.02 -10.89
N PRO A 182 -15.06 2.95 -10.52
CA PRO A 182 -15.71 3.80 -11.50
C PRO A 182 -14.63 4.46 -12.37
N GLN A 183 -14.71 4.26 -13.67
CA GLN A 183 -13.85 4.93 -14.61
C GLN A 183 -14.16 6.41 -14.55
N LEU A 184 -13.27 7.17 -13.96
CA LEU A 184 -13.35 8.62 -14.08
C LEU A 184 -13.30 8.94 -15.58
N PRO A 185 -14.22 9.76 -16.08
CA PRO A 185 -14.22 10.14 -17.49
C PRO A 185 -12.81 10.63 -17.84
N SER A 186 -12.26 10.15 -18.94
CA SER A 186 -10.88 10.38 -19.42
C SER A 186 -10.62 11.82 -19.87
N SER A 187 -11.47 12.76 -19.53
CA SER A 187 -11.32 14.18 -19.80
C SER A 187 -10.81 14.93 -18.58
N GLY A 188 -9.54 14.92 -18.41
CA GLY A 188 -8.88 15.76 -17.42
C GLY A 188 -7.51 15.19 -17.10
N SER A 189 -6.49 15.88 -17.51
CA SER A 189 -5.12 15.69 -17.06
C SER A 189 -5.10 15.09 -15.66
N ARG A 190 -4.57 13.85 -15.50
CA ARG A 190 -4.35 13.24 -14.18
C ARG A 190 -3.71 14.32 -13.32
N LYS A 191 -4.44 14.84 -12.34
CA LYS A 191 -3.87 15.81 -11.38
C LYS A 191 -2.70 15.08 -10.76
N LYS A 192 -1.48 15.42 -11.19
CA LYS A 192 -0.25 14.86 -10.62
C LYS A 192 -0.37 15.02 -9.12
N ARG A 193 -0.24 13.90 -8.37
CA ARG A 193 -0.26 13.96 -6.91
C ARG A 193 0.85 14.90 -6.49
N PHE A 194 0.54 15.76 -5.55
CA PHE A 194 1.55 16.60 -4.95
C PHE A 194 2.56 15.68 -4.25
N ARG A 195 3.79 15.70 -4.71
CA ARG A 195 4.95 15.14 -4.01
C ARG A 195 5.80 16.30 -3.56
N PHE A 196 6.11 16.32 -2.29
CA PHE A 196 7.09 17.23 -1.74
C PHE A 196 8.47 16.65 -2.04
N GLU A 197 9.30 17.42 -2.72
CA GLU A 197 10.69 17.05 -2.99
C GLU A 197 11.59 17.66 -1.93
N HIS A 198 12.33 16.84 -1.20
CA HIS A 198 13.18 17.30 -0.09
C HIS A 198 14.19 18.39 -0.50
N MET A 199 14.69 18.33 -1.73
CA MET A 199 15.59 19.35 -2.27
C MET A 199 14.99 20.77 -2.30
N TRP A 200 13.67 20.92 -2.31
CA TRP A 200 13.00 22.22 -2.31
C TRP A 200 13.31 23.07 -1.08
N VAL A 201 13.66 22.43 0.05
CA VAL A 201 14.00 23.11 1.31
C VAL A 201 15.21 24.03 1.16
N HIS A 202 16.08 23.74 0.19
CA HIS A 202 17.32 24.50 -0.08
C HIS A 202 17.17 25.50 -1.22
N GLU A 203 16.01 25.54 -1.89
CA GLU A 203 15.77 26.41 -3.03
C GLU A 203 15.27 27.80 -2.61
N MET A 204 15.67 28.82 -3.39
CA MET A 204 15.21 30.19 -3.18
C MET A 204 13.69 30.31 -3.34
N GLY A 205 13.04 31.07 -2.44
CA GLY A 205 11.60 31.30 -2.47
C GLY A 205 10.77 30.20 -1.83
N TYR A 206 11.37 29.08 -1.38
CA TYR A 206 10.65 28.00 -0.69
C TYR A 206 10.01 28.47 0.62
N LYS A 207 10.81 29.14 1.47
CA LYS A 207 10.34 29.64 2.77
C LYS A 207 9.23 30.67 2.63
N GLU A 208 9.36 31.56 1.67
CA GLU A 208 8.39 32.60 1.35
C GLU A 208 7.07 31.99 0.86
N ALA A 209 7.14 30.95 0.02
CA ALA A 209 5.95 30.22 -0.44
C ALA A 209 5.20 29.54 0.71
N ILE A 210 5.91 28.97 1.68
CA ILE A 210 5.31 28.38 2.89
C ILE A 210 4.72 29.48 3.77
N GLN A 211 5.48 30.56 4.03
CA GLN A 211 5.04 31.65 4.90
C GLN A 211 3.76 32.30 4.37
N ALA A 212 3.71 32.62 3.08
CA ALA A 212 2.53 33.19 2.44
C ALA A 212 1.28 32.28 2.55
N ALA A 213 1.48 30.94 2.51
CA ALA A 213 0.41 29.99 2.70
C ALA A 213 -0.03 29.86 4.17
N TRP A 214 0.89 30.07 5.11
CA TRP A 214 0.63 29.90 6.53
C TRP A 214 0.00 31.12 7.18
N ASP A 215 0.24 32.31 6.65
CA ASP A 215 -0.29 33.59 7.16
C ASP A 215 -1.80 33.77 6.89
N PHE A 216 -2.40 32.84 6.13
CA PHE A 216 -3.84 32.83 5.92
C PHE A 216 -4.59 32.53 7.22
N SER A 217 -5.49 33.43 7.62
CA SER A 217 -6.29 33.31 8.85
C SER A 217 -7.78 33.35 8.54
N PHE A 218 -8.55 32.52 9.23
CA PHE A 218 -10.01 32.52 9.23
C PHE A 218 -10.52 31.91 10.53
N SER A 219 -11.76 32.20 10.89
CA SER A 219 -12.33 31.74 12.15
C SER A 219 -12.95 30.34 11.96
N SER A 220 -12.39 29.34 12.65
CA SER A 220 -12.91 27.96 12.68
C SER A 220 -12.28 27.16 13.82
N SER A 221 -12.59 25.86 13.94
CA SER A 221 -11.93 25.01 14.92
C SER A 221 -10.43 24.88 14.64
N PRO A 222 -9.57 24.77 15.69
CA PRO A 222 -8.11 24.74 15.50
C PRO A 222 -7.62 23.69 14.51
N MET A 223 -8.17 22.46 14.57
CA MET A 223 -7.81 21.38 13.67
C MET A 223 -8.21 21.65 12.21
N TYR A 224 -9.36 22.30 12.00
CA TYR A 224 -9.78 22.68 10.66
C TYR A 224 -8.89 23.77 10.08
N ILE A 225 -8.49 24.77 10.90
CA ILE A 225 -7.55 25.82 10.50
C ILE A 225 -6.22 25.20 10.04
N VAL A 226 -5.65 24.28 10.83
CA VAL A 226 -4.40 23.58 10.46
C VAL A 226 -4.55 22.81 9.15
N ALA A 227 -5.64 22.06 8.98
CA ALA A 227 -5.89 21.31 7.76
C ALA A 227 -5.99 22.21 6.51
N GLN A 228 -6.62 23.37 6.64
CA GLN A 228 -6.72 24.34 5.55
C GLN A 228 -5.36 25.02 5.27
N LYS A 229 -4.57 25.34 6.28
CA LYS A 229 -3.20 25.87 6.11
C LYS A 229 -2.31 24.87 5.36
N ILE A 230 -2.34 23.59 5.72
CA ILE A 230 -1.63 22.53 4.98
C ILE A 230 -2.08 22.46 3.53
N LYS A 231 -3.38 22.56 3.27
CA LYS A 231 -3.92 22.59 1.91
C LYS A 231 -3.43 23.81 1.10
N GLN A 232 -3.35 24.96 1.72
CA GLN A 232 -2.81 26.18 1.09
C GLN A 232 -1.31 26.05 0.83
N CYS A 233 -0.52 25.49 1.76
CA CYS A 233 0.89 25.21 1.53
C CYS A 233 1.11 24.35 0.29
N ARG A 234 0.30 23.31 0.10
CA ARG A 234 0.33 22.50 -1.12
C ARG A 234 0.10 23.31 -2.39
N VAL A 235 -0.89 24.21 -2.38
CA VAL A 235 -1.21 25.05 -3.56
C VAL A 235 -0.06 26.00 -3.88
N HIS A 236 0.46 26.70 -2.87
CA HIS A 236 1.56 27.65 -3.02
C HIS A 236 2.86 26.95 -3.47
N LEU A 237 3.20 25.81 -2.90
CA LEU A 237 4.36 25.02 -3.32
C LEU A 237 4.24 24.49 -4.76
N LEU A 238 3.05 24.09 -5.18
CA LEU A 238 2.81 23.69 -6.57
C LEU A 238 2.95 24.85 -7.54
N GLN A 239 2.53 26.05 -7.18
CA GLN A 239 2.69 27.25 -7.99
C GLN A 239 4.17 27.66 -8.05
N TRP A 240 4.83 27.73 -6.91
CA TRP A 240 6.24 28.06 -6.80
C TRP A 240 7.12 27.06 -7.57
N SER A 241 6.91 25.75 -7.42
CA SER A 241 7.69 24.72 -8.13
C SER A 241 7.55 24.81 -9.65
N LYS A 242 6.38 25.23 -10.17
CA LYS A 242 6.19 25.44 -11.61
C LYS A 242 6.98 26.63 -12.14
N THR A 243 7.20 27.66 -11.33
CA THR A 243 8.02 28.81 -11.72
C THR A 243 9.50 28.48 -11.67
N GLN A 244 9.96 27.75 -10.66
CA GLN A 244 11.37 27.36 -10.51
C GLN A 244 11.82 26.29 -11.53
N LEU A 245 11.00 25.27 -11.78
CA LEU A 245 11.34 24.17 -12.69
C LEU A 245 11.37 24.59 -14.18
N ARG A 246 10.86 25.75 -14.55
CA ARG A 246 11.01 26.29 -15.91
C ARG A 246 12.44 26.68 -16.25
N PHE A 247 13.30 26.92 -15.25
CA PHE A 247 14.70 27.34 -15.45
C PHE A 247 15.68 26.15 -15.47
N THR A 248 15.26 24.97 -15.01
CA THR A 248 16.16 23.79 -14.90
C THR A 248 16.66 23.24 -16.25
N PRO A 249 15.87 23.20 -17.35
CA PRO A 249 16.39 22.77 -18.66
C PRO A 249 17.47 23.69 -19.21
N GLN A 250 17.33 25.00 -19.03
CA GLN A 250 18.29 26.00 -19.52
C GLN A 250 19.61 25.95 -18.73
N LEU A 251 19.56 25.65 -17.42
CA LEU A 251 20.77 25.47 -16.61
C LEU A 251 21.54 24.18 -16.95
N ILE A 252 20.85 23.15 -17.38
CA ILE A 252 21.47 21.90 -17.80
C ILE A 252 22.17 22.05 -19.16
N GLU A 253 21.60 22.82 -20.08
CA GLU A 253 22.24 23.12 -21.36
C GLU A 253 23.45 24.03 -21.21
N SER A 254 23.40 25.04 -20.30
CA SER A 254 24.53 25.94 -20.05
C SER A 254 25.71 25.27 -19.33
N LYS A 255 25.53 24.10 -18.70
CA LYS A 255 26.61 23.32 -18.08
C LYS A 255 27.19 22.22 -19.00
N LYS A 256 26.63 22.07 -20.20
CA LYS A 256 27.12 21.16 -21.25
C LYS A 256 27.93 21.83 -22.34
N ALA A 257 28.01 23.15 -22.31
CA ALA A 257 28.89 24.00 -23.13
C ALA A 257 30.14 24.41 -22.31
#